data_3157a827a7bec7cff8dfc3f9aefc86c0
#
_entry.id   3157a827a7bec7cff8dfc3f9aefc86c0
#
_cell.length_a   1.000
_cell.length_b   1.000
_cell.length_c   1.000
_cell.angle_alpha   90.00
_cell.angle_beta   90.00
_cell.angle_gamma   90.00
#
_symmetry.space_group_name_H-M   'P 1'
#
loop_
_entity.id
_entity.type
_entity.pdbx_description
1 polymer ?
#
loop_
_entity_poly.entity_id
_entity_poly.type
_entity_poly.pdbx_seq_one_letter_code
_entity_poly.pdbx_strand_id
1 'polypeptide(L)'
;ADARLLSNFMRSECLNSRYAYDSPLPISRLVAAVGNKSQIPTQRYGRRPFGVGLLVAGYDDQGPHIYQTCPSANYYDCKAMAIGARSQSARTYVEKHLDKFLDCSLEELIKHGLRALRETLPQEVELTTKNCSLGIVGKDMDFTIYDDDGVQKYLAMIEGEERSRAPPPSDQAAMDTQEGEGQQPADPQPADPAVEEQGMEH
;
A
#
# COMPACT_ATOMS: atom_id res chain seq x y z
N ALA A 1 -15.92 3.60 -3.16
CA ALA A 1 -16.51 4.78 -2.48
C ALA A 1 -15.51 5.44 -1.53
N ASP A 2 -14.87 4.68 -0.67
CA ASP A 2 -13.95 5.20 0.37
C ASP A 2 -12.71 5.88 -0.22
N ALA A 3 -12.13 5.32 -1.30
CA ALA A 3 -11.01 5.94 -1.99
C ALA A 3 -11.38 7.33 -2.54
N ARG A 4 -12.60 7.48 -3.07
CA ARG A 4 -13.10 8.77 -3.57
C ARG A 4 -13.27 9.79 -2.44
N LEU A 5 -13.75 9.37 -1.27
CA LEU A 5 -13.86 10.25 -0.11
C LEU A 5 -12.50 10.74 0.35
N LEU A 6 -11.52 9.83 0.46
CA LEU A 6 -10.16 10.19 0.86
C LEU A 6 -9.46 11.06 -0.18
N SER A 7 -9.61 10.77 -1.48
CA SER A 7 -8.99 11.59 -2.53
C SER A 7 -9.56 13.01 -2.58
N ASN A 8 -10.88 13.17 -2.40
CA ASN A 8 -11.49 14.49 -2.31
C ASN A 8 -10.99 15.26 -1.08
N PHE A 9 -10.86 14.59 0.06
CA PHE A 9 -10.26 15.18 1.26
C PHE A 9 -8.83 15.64 0.99
N MET A 10 -7.99 14.80 0.40
CA MET A 10 -6.60 15.13 0.07
C MET A 10 -6.51 16.35 -0.84
N ARG A 11 -7.35 16.42 -1.87
CA ARG A 11 -7.41 17.59 -2.76
C ARG A 11 -7.80 18.87 -2.03
N SER A 12 -8.78 18.77 -1.11
CA SER A 12 -9.19 19.93 -0.29
C SER A 12 -8.06 20.40 0.62
N GLU A 13 -7.32 19.48 1.26
CA GLU A 13 -6.17 19.83 2.10
C GLU A 13 -5.07 20.53 1.29
N CYS A 14 -4.76 20.03 0.10
CA CYS A 14 -3.80 20.68 -0.79
C CYS A 14 -4.25 22.10 -1.23
N LEU A 15 -5.53 22.28 -1.56
CA LEU A 15 -6.09 23.60 -1.91
C LEU A 15 -6.06 24.55 -0.71
N ASN A 16 -6.43 24.09 0.47
CA ASN A 16 -6.40 24.88 1.69
C ASN A 16 -4.98 25.38 2.01
N SER A 17 -3.97 24.53 1.83
CA SER A 17 -2.57 24.92 2.03
C SER A 17 -2.15 26.02 1.06
N ARG A 18 -2.48 25.88 -0.23
CA ARG A 18 -2.18 26.92 -1.23
C ARG A 18 -2.91 28.22 -0.94
N TYR A 19 -4.15 28.14 -0.49
CA TYR A 19 -4.93 29.33 -0.16
C TYR A 19 -4.38 30.07 1.08
N ALA A 20 -4.02 29.33 2.12
CA ALA A 20 -3.58 29.92 3.38
C ALA A 20 -2.12 30.35 3.37
N TYR A 21 -1.24 29.62 2.68
CA TYR A 21 0.22 29.78 2.78
C TYR A 21 0.90 30.08 1.43
N ASP A 22 0.12 30.16 0.33
CA ASP A 22 0.63 30.33 -1.04
C ASP A 22 1.75 29.32 -1.42
N SER A 23 1.69 28.14 -0.82
CA SER A 23 2.68 27.08 -1.02
C SER A 23 2.04 25.70 -1.08
N PRO A 24 2.63 24.75 -1.83
CA PRO A 24 2.15 23.39 -1.86
C PRO A 24 2.30 22.72 -0.48
N LEU A 25 1.35 21.85 -0.14
CA LEU A 25 1.40 21.07 1.09
C LEU A 25 2.48 19.98 0.96
N PRO A 26 3.44 19.87 1.91
CA PRO A 26 4.38 18.76 1.93
C PRO A 26 3.68 17.40 1.98
N ILE A 27 4.19 16.41 1.24
CA ILE A 27 3.55 15.09 1.12
C ILE A 27 3.41 14.41 2.48
N SER A 28 4.42 14.52 3.34
CA SER A 28 4.40 13.96 4.69
C SER A 28 3.25 14.52 5.54
N ARG A 29 2.96 15.82 5.43
CA ARG A 29 1.82 16.45 6.13
C ARG A 29 0.48 16.00 5.59
N LEU A 30 0.38 15.86 4.28
CA LEU A 30 -0.84 15.34 3.64
C LEU A 30 -1.14 13.93 4.13
N VAL A 31 -0.14 13.05 4.15
CA VAL A 31 -0.28 11.66 4.60
C VAL A 31 -0.62 11.59 6.08
N ALA A 32 -0.02 12.44 6.92
CA ALA A 32 -0.38 12.56 8.33
C ALA A 32 -1.85 12.97 8.52
N ALA A 33 -2.36 13.92 7.71
CA ALA A 33 -3.76 14.32 7.73
C ALA A 33 -4.70 13.16 7.34
N VAL A 34 -4.32 12.36 6.33
CA VAL A 34 -5.04 11.15 5.93
C VAL A 34 -5.03 10.11 7.07
N GLY A 35 -3.88 9.90 7.72
CA GLY A 35 -3.75 9.02 8.89
C GLY A 35 -4.68 9.44 10.03
N ASN A 36 -4.67 10.71 10.40
CA ASN A 36 -5.56 11.25 11.43
C ASN A 36 -7.05 11.04 11.09
N LYS A 37 -7.43 11.29 9.83
CA LYS A 37 -8.81 11.06 9.37
C LYS A 37 -9.18 9.58 9.41
N SER A 38 -8.27 8.70 9.05
CA SER A 38 -8.47 7.25 9.04
C SER A 38 -8.48 6.64 10.44
N GLN A 39 -7.82 7.27 11.41
CA GLN A 39 -7.79 6.80 12.79
C GLN A 39 -9.14 6.96 13.50
N ILE A 40 -9.89 8.03 13.24
CA ILE A 40 -11.14 8.33 13.94
C ILE A 40 -12.14 7.16 13.90
N PRO A 41 -12.48 6.57 12.73
CA PRO A 41 -13.45 5.47 12.66
C PRO A 41 -12.93 4.15 13.24
N THR A 42 -11.64 4.03 13.56
CA THR A 42 -11.11 2.82 14.22
C THR A 42 -11.52 2.72 15.68
N GLN A 43 -11.93 3.83 16.31
CA GLN A 43 -12.24 3.90 17.74
C GLN A 43 -13.65 4.43 18.05
N ARG A 44 -14.31 5.15 17.11
CA ARG A 44 -15.63 5.73 17.36
C ARG A 44 -16.74 4.73 17.07
N TYR A 45 -17.71 4.66 18.00
CA TYR A 45 -18.94 3.89 17.83
C TYR A 45 -19.74 4.39 16.61
N GLY A 46 -20.37 3.46 15.90
CA GLY A 46 -21.24 3.77 14.76
C GLY A 46 -20.50 4.13 13.45
N ARG A 47 -19.16 4.03 13.44
CA ARG A 47 -18.35 4.21 12.23
C ARG A 47 -17.47 2.99 11.99
N ARG A 48 -17.25 2.67 10.73
CA ARG A 48 -16.31 1.63 10.31
C ARG A 48 -15.01 2.23 9.79
N PRO A 49 -13.89 1.54 9.88
CA PRO A 49 -12.65 1.92 9.21
C PRO A 49 -12.85 2.05 7.69
N PHE A 50 -11.99 2.84 7.05
CA PHE A 50 -11.94 2.90 5.59
C PHE A 50 -11.51 1.54 5.02
N GLY A 51 -12.22 1.07 3.99
CA GLY A 51 -11.94 -0.21 3.34
C GLY A 51 -10.94 -0.09 2.19
N VAL A 52 -9.92 0.78 2.29
CA VAL A 52 -8.98 1.04 1.21
C VAL A 52 -7.59 1.39 1.77
N GLY A 53 -6.56 0.79 1.18
CA GLY A 53 -5.19 1.24 1.30
C GLY A 53 -4.83 2.11 0.10
N LEU A 54 -3.96 3.10 0.31
CA LEU A 54 -3.53 4.02 -0.74
C LEU A 54 -2.02 3.94 -0.92
N LEU A 55 -1.57 4.17 -2.16
CA LEU A 55 -0.23 4.64 -2.46
C LEU A 55 -0.33 6.13 -2.81
N VAL A 56 0.35 6.95 -2.03
CA VAL A 56 0.40 8.40 -2.23
C VAL A 56 1.79 8.75 -2.72
N ALA A 57 1.88 9.18 -3.96
CA ALA A 57 3.13 9.61 -4.56
C ALA A 57 3.09 11.12 -4.81
N GLY A 58 4.22 11.78 -4.65
CA GLY A 58 4.33 13.22 -4.90
C GLY A 58 5.78 13.68 -4.92
N TYR A 59 5.95 14.92 -5.32
CA TYR A 59 7.24 15.61 -5.33
C TYR A 59 7.10 16.92 -4.56
N ASP A 60 7.98 17.17 -3.61
CA ASP A 60 8.04 18.39 -2.82
C ASP A 60 9.48 18.94 -2.75
N ASP A 61 9.72 19.93 -1.91
CA ASP A 61 11.03 20.57 -1.76
C ASP A 61 12.13 19.61 -1.26
N GLN A 62 11.74 18.51 -0.64
CA GLN A 62 12.65 17.47 -0.17
C GLN A 62 12.92 16.38 -1.22
N GLY A 63 12.17 16.41 -2.33
CA GLY A 63 12.30 15.46 -3.42
C GLY A 63 11.07 14.55 -3.62
N PRO A 64 11.24 13.40 -4.27
CA PRO A 64 10.16 12.45 -4.52
C PRO A 64 9.84 11.64 -3.26
N HIS A 65 8.55 11.42 -3.01
CA HIS A 65 8.05 10.62 -1.91
C HIS A 65 7.00 9.62 -2.37
N ILE A 66 7.01 8.44 -1.79
CA ILE A 66 5.97 7.42 -1.93
C ILE A 66 5.58 6.95 -0.53
N TYR A 67 4.31 7.13 -0.18
CA TYR A 67 3.76 6.64 1.08
C TYR A 67 2.71 5.58 0.83
N GLN A 68 2.78 4.51 1.61
CA GLN A 68 1.70 3.52 1.72
C GLN A 68 0.86 3.84 2.95
N THR A 69 -0.46 3.92 2.80
CA THR A 69 -1.41 4.06 3.91
C THR A 69 -2.26 2.80 4.06
N CYS A 70 -2.61 2.47 5.30
CA CYS A 70 -3.44 1.33 5.64
C CYS A 70 -4.77 1.76 6.28
N PRO A 71 -5.82 0.93 6.21
CA PRO A 71 -7.10 1.19 6.90
C PRO A 71 -6.97 1.39 8.42
N SER A 72 -5.92 0.83 9.03
CA SER A 72 -5.58 1.01 10.45
C SER A 72 -5.03 2.39 10.81
N ALA A 73 -4.95 3.31 9.83
CA ALA A 73 -4.29 4.61 9.92
C ALA A 73 -2.75 4.59 9.97
N ASN A 74 -2.13 3.42 9.88
CA ASN A 74 -0.69 3.34 9.72
C ASN A 74 -0.28 3.83 8.33
N TYR A 75 0.87 4.50 8.25
CA TYR A 75 1.48 4.90 6.99
C TYR A 75 3.00 4.74 7.05
N TYR A 76 3.59 4.44 5.91
CA TYR A 76 5.00 4.14 5.78
C TYR A 76 5.60 4.89 4.61
N ASP A 77 6.77 5.49 4.81
CA ASP A 77 7.58 6.04 3.72
C ASP A 77 8.31 4.88 3.02
N CYS A 78 8.17 4.81 1.71
CA CYS A 78 8.68 3.71 0.90
C CYS A 78 9.49 4.26 -0.27
N LYS A 79 10.61 3.64 -0.58
CA LYS A 79 11.35 3.94 -1.82
C LYS A 79 10.61 3.42 -3.05
N ALA A 80 9.94 2.29 -2.91
CA ALA A 80 9.06 1.73 -3.91
C ALA A 80 8.08 0.75 -3.23
N MET A 81 6.87 0.62 -3.73
CA MET A 81 5.85 -0.24 -3.14
C MET A 81 4.83 -0.70 -4.19
N ALA A 82 4.28 -1.88 -3.99
CA ALA A 82 3.16 -2.40 -4.75
C ALA A 82 2.03 -2.85 -3.82
N ILE A 83 0.79 -2.52 -4.17
CA ILE A 83 -0.43 -2.95 -3.45
C ILE A 83 -1.42 -3.56 -4.43
N GLY A 84 -2.36 -4.34 -3.92
CA GLY A 84 -3.40 -4.99 -4.72
C GLY A 84 -3.18 -6.49 -4.90
N ALA A 85 -3.96 -7.08 -5.81
CA ALA A 85 -3.90 -8.52 -6.07
C ALA A 85 -2.53 -8.93 -6.59
N ARG A 86 -2.00 -10.03 -6.06
CA ARG A 86 -0.69 -10.58 -6.44
C ARG A 86 0.48 -9.58 -6.34
N SER A 87 0.35 -8.55 -5.50
CA SER A 87 1.37 -7.53 -5.31
C SER A 87 2.70 -8.08 -4.78
N GLN A 88 2.72 -9.28 -4.20
CA GLN A 88 3.95 -9.90 -3.71
C GLN A 88 4.98 -10.13 -4.81
N SER A 89 4.56 -10.55 -6.01
CA SER A 89 5.47 -10.71 -7.15
C SER A 89 6.13 -9.39 -7.56
N ALA A 90 5.33 -8.30 -7.60
CA ALA A 90 5.86 -6.96 -7.88
C ALA A 90 6.81 -6.48 -6.78
N ARG A 91 6.50 -6.72 -5.50
CA ARG A 91 7.38 -6.35 -4.38
C ARG A 91 8.72 -7.06 -4.48
N THR A 92 8.71 -8.36 -4.73
CA THR A 92 9.95 -9.14 -4.92
C THR A 92 10.78 -8.61 -6.08
N TYR A 93 10.15 -8.22 -7.20
CA TYR A 93 10.84 -7.59 -8.31
C TYR A 93 11.48 -6.25 -7.92
N VAL A 94 10.70 -5.38 -7.25
CA VAL A 94 11.13 -4.06 -6.81
C VAL A 94 12.29 -4.16 -5.81
N GLU A 95 12.22 -5.06 -4.83
CA GLU A 95 13.27 -5.29 -3.84
C GLU A 95 14.61 -5.68 -4.49
N LYS A 96 14.58 -6.55 -5.50
CA LYS A 96 15.78 -6.96 -6.25
C LYS A 96 16.47 -5.82 -7.02
N HIS A 97 15.72 -4.76 -7.35
CA HIS A 97 16.23 -3.67 -8.19
C HIS A 97 16.28 -2.33 -7.46
N LEU A 98 16.05 -2.31 -6.15
CA LEU A 98 15.89 -1.09 -5.36
C LEU A 98 17.09 -0.15 -5.47
N ASP A 99 18.30 -0.72 -5.48
CA ASP A 99 19.56 0.05 -5.55
C ASP A 99 19.72 0.82 -6.88
N LYS A 100 19.08 0.32 -7.95
CA LYS A 100 19.16 0.93 -9.28
C LYS A 100 18.26 2.16 -9.43
N PHE A 101 17.20 2.28 -8.61
CA PHE A 101 16.18 3.31 -8.78
C PHE A 101 16.68 4.72 -8.47
N LEU A 102 17.73 4.86 -7.67
CA LEU A 102 18.31 6.16 -7.32
C LEU A 102 19.06 6.80 -8.48
N ASP A 103 19.69 5.98 -9.33
CA ASP A 103 20.60 6.42 -10.39
C ASP A 103 20.01 6.29 -11.80
N CYS A 104 18.79 5.70 -11.92
CA CYS A 104 18.20 5.44 -13.23
C CYS A 104 17.49 6.69 -13.80
N SER A 105 17.45 6.76 -15.13
CA SER A 105 16.68 7.75 -15.85
C SER A 105 15.16 7.53 -15.65
N LEU A 106 14.35 8.57 -15.93
CA LEU A 106 12.90 8.46 -15.87
C LEU A 106 12.35 7.32 -16.74
N GLU A 107 12.89 7.15 -17.96
CA GLU A 107 12.45 6.09 -18.86
C GLU A 107 12.78 4.68 -18.32
N GLU A 108 13.92 4.52 -17.69
CA GLU A 108 14.29 3.26 -17.03
C GLU A 108 13.43 2.99 -15.80
N LEU A 109 13.10 4.02 -15.02
CA LEU A 109 12.20 3.91 -13.87
C LEU A 109 10.81 3.46 -14.31
N ILE A 110 10.28 4.03 -15.39
CA ILE A 110 9.00 3.62 -15.98
C ILE A 110 9.06 2.15 -16.44
N LYS A 111 10.13 1.73 -17.11
CA LYS A 111 10.33 0.32 -17.49
C LYS A 111 10.30 -0.62 -16.29
N HIS A 112 10.97 -0.25 -15.21
CA HIS A 112 10.94 -1.02 -13.97
C HIS A 112 9.53 -1.10 -13.37
N GLY A 113 8.78 0.00 -13.37
CA GLY A 113 7.39 0.02 -12.93
C GLY A 113 6.49 -0.89 -13.75
N LEU A 114 6.59 -0.83 -15.07
CA LEU A 114 5.82 -1.68 -15.99
C LEU A 114 6.21 -3.17 -15.88
N ARG A 115 7.49 -3.49 -15.72
CA ARG A 115 7.96 -4.85 -15.47
C ARG A 115 7.41 -5.39 -14.15
N ALA A 116 7.48 -4.61 -13.07
CA ALA A 116 6.91 -4.98 -11.79
C ALA A 116 5.40 -5.25 -11.89
N LEU A 117 4.67 -4.40 -12.62
CA LEU A 117 3.24 -4.59 -12.85
C LEU A 117 2.96 -5.86 -13.68
N ARG A 118 3.76 -6.12 -14.72
CA ARG A 118 3.66 -7.32 -15.56
C ARG A 118 3.83 -8.62 -14.76
N GLU A 119 4.72 -8.64 -13.75
CA GLU A 119 4.91 -9.80 -12.87
C GLU A 119 3.67 -10.15 -12.02
N THR A 120 2.76 -9.21 -11.83
CA THR A 120 1.50 -9.46 -11.10
C THR A 120 0.40 -10.09 -11.96
N LEU A 121 0.55 -10.07 -13.28
CA LEU A 121 -0.45 -10.58 -14.20
C LEU A 121 -0.31 -12.10 -14.42
N PRO A 122 -1.42 -12.83 -14.68
CA PRO A 122 -1.36 -14.21 -15.17
C PRO A 122 -0.56 -14.30 -16.47
N GLN A 123 -0.05 -15.50 -16.78
CA GLN A 123 0.75 -15.71 -18.00
C GLN A 123 -0.03 -15.44 -19.28
N GLU A 124 -1.34 -15.62 -19.24
CA GLU A 124 -2.26 -15.45 -20.39
C GLU A 124 -2.68 -13.99 -20.63
N VAL A 125 -2.37 -13.09 -19.67
CA VAL A 125 -2.78 -11.68 -19.72
C VAL A 125 -1.56 -10.81 -19.97
N GLU A 126 -1.66 -9.95 -20.98
CA GLU A 126 -0.65 -8.96 -21.30
C GLU A 126 -1.08 -7.57 -20.85
N LEU A 127 -0.09 -6.71 -20.63
CA LEU A 127 -0.31 -5.28 -20.44
C LEU A 127 -0.73 -4.66 -21.77
N THR A 128 -1.87 -3.98 -21.76
CA THR A 128 -2.42 -3.29 -22.91
C THR A 128 -2.71 -1.83 -22.53
N THR A 129 -2.91 -0.99 -23.53
CA THR A 129 -3.27 0.42 -23.32
C THR A 129 -4.61 0.60 -22.57
N LYS A 130 -5.48 -0.43 -22.59
CA LYS A 130 -6.79 -0.40 -21.89
C LYS A 130 -6.75 -0.81 -20.43
N ASN A 131 -5.72 -1.57 -20.01
CA ASN A 131 -5.61 -2.09 -18.64
C ASN A 131 -4.44 -1.50 -17.85
N CYS A 132 -3.74 -0.53 -18.43
CA CYS A 132 -2.60 0.15 -17.81
C CYS A 132 -2.73 1.65 -17.94
N SER A 133 -2.54 2.36 -16.83
CA SER A 133 -2.41 3.81 -16.77
C SER A 133 -1.11 4.16 -16.08
N LEU A 134 -0.47 5.23 -16.48
CA LEU A 134 0.81 5.68 -15.94
C LEU A 134 0.68 7.11 -15.45
N GLY A 135 1.00 7.36 -14.18
CA GLY A 135 1.08 8.69 -13.60
C GLY A 135 2.54 9.05 -13.31
N ILE A 136 2.95 10.23 -13.74
CA ILE A 136 4.32 10.73 -13.54
C ILE A 136 4.27 12.10 -12.87
N VAL A 137 5.14 12.29 -11.88
CA VAL A 137 5.41 13.57 -11.24
C VAL A 137 6.90 13.66 -10.93
N GLY A 138 7.48 14.84 -11.07
CA GLY A 138 8.92 15.02 -10.82
C GLY A 138 9.30 16.48 -10.63
N LYS A 139 10.61 16.72 -10.52
CA LYS A 139 11.16 18.06 -10.49
C LYS A 139 10.84 18.76 -11.81
N ASP A 140 10.29 19.96 -11.75
CA ASP A 140 9.92 20.77 -12.91
C ASP A 140 8.94 20.08 -13.88
N MET A 141 8.24 19.03 -13.40
CA MET A 141 7.22 18.31 -14.15
C MET A 141 5.96 18.16 -13.30
N ASP A 142 4.88 18.80 -13.75
CA ASP A 142 3.57 18.66 -13.13
C ASP A 142 3.05 17.23 -13.27
N PHE A 143 2.19 16.83 -12.33
CA PHE A 143 1.57 15.53 -12.38
C PHE A 143 0.80 15.32 -13.69
N THR A 144 1.24 14.35 -14.46
CA THR A 144 0.66 14.00 -15.76
C THR A 144 0.22 12.53 -15.75
N ILE A 145 -1.00 12.29 -16.23
CA ILE A 145 -1.54 10.94 -16.40
C ILE A 145 -1.47 10.59 -17.88
N TYR A 146 -0.93 9.42 -18.19
CA TYR A 146 -0.92 8.82 -19.50
C TYR A 146 -1.88 7.63 -19.51
N ASP A 147 -2.93 7.75 -20.29
CA ASP A 147 -3.95 6.73 -20.50
C ASP A 147 -4.02 6.37 -21.98
N ASP A 148 -4.65 5.26 -22.31
CA ASP A 148 -4.90 4.79 -23.67
C ASP A 148 -3.64 4.87 -24.57
N ASP A 149 -3.70 5.64 -25.65
CA ASP A 149 -2.59 5.77 -26.61
C ASP A 149 -1.32 6.38 -26.00
N GLY A 150 -1.46 7.19 -24.95
CA GLY A 150 -0.33 7.81 -24.26
C GLY A 150 0.61 6.79 -23.58
N VAL A 151 0.10 5.63 -23.18
CA VAL A 151 0.86 4.57 -22.55
C VAL A 151 1.57 3.69 -23.58
N GLN A 152 1.09 3.66 -24.83
CA GLN A 152 1.61 2.76 -25.86
C GLN A 152 3.12 2.93 -26.10
N LYS A 153 3.62 4.16 -26.09
CA LYS A 153 5.05 4.45 -26.20
C LYS A 153 5.89 3.71 -25.15
N TYR A 154 5.39 3.66 -23.93
CA TYR A 154 6.09 3.04 -22.81
C TYR A 154 5.93 1.51 -22.80
N LEU A 155 4.77 1.00 -23.22
CA LEU A 155 4.56 -0.43 -23.37
C LEU A 155 5.46 -1.02 -24.47
N ALA A 156 5.65 -0.32 -25.59
CA ALA A 156 6.57 -0.72 -26.65
C ALA A 156 8.01 -0.89 -26.15
N MET A 157 8.41 -0.20 -25.08
CA MET A 157 9.76 -0.35 -24.50
C MET A 157 9.99 -1.68 -23.78
N ILE A 158 8.91 -2.40 -23.42
CA ILE A 158 8.97 -3.69 -22.74
C ILE A 158 8.47 -4.84 -23.61
N GLU A 159 8.01 -4.54 -24.85
CA GLU A 159 7.63 -5.55 -25.84
C GLU A 159 8.84 -6.41 -26.21
N GLY A 160 8.64 -7.73 -26.26
CA GLY A 160 9.71 -8.68 -26.61
C GLY A 160 10.63 -9.08 -25.47
N GLU A 161 10.50 -8.50 -24.27
CA GLU A 161 11.26 -8.94 -23.11
C GLU A 161 10.58 -10.17 -22.46
N GLU A 162 11.36 -11.23 -22.22
CA GLU A 162 10.89 -12.40 -21.48
C GLU A 162 10.52 -12.02 -20.04
N ARG A 163 9.41 -12.60 -19.53
CA ARG A 163 9.02 -12.46 -18.13
C ARG A 163 10.06 -13.15 -17.25
N SER A 164 10.49 -12.45 -16.19
CA SER A 164 11.31 -13.08 -15.15
C SER A 164 10.48 -14.22 -14.52
N ARG A 165 10.88 -15.46 -14.72
CA ARG A 165 10.24 -16.62 -14.10
C ARG A 165 10.44 -16.50 -12.60
N ALA A 166 9.37 -16.24 -11.84
CA ALA A 166 9.42 -16.39 -10.40
C ALA A 166 9.81 -17.86 -10.10
N PRO A 167 10.80 -18.13 -9.23
CA PRO A 167 11.05 -19.49 -8.81
C PRO A 167 9.76 -20.08 -8.22
N PRO A 168 9.45 -21.37 -8.45
CA PRO A 168 8.31 -22.02 -7.83
C PRO A 168 8.41 -21.83 -6.31
N PRO A 169 7.28 -21.67 -5.59
CA PRO A 169 7.30 -21.57 -4.15
C PRO A 169 8.06 -22.77 -3.61
N SER A 170 9.13 -22.53 -2.84
CA SER A 170 9.87 -23.59 -2.17
C SER A 170 8.93 -24.25 -1.18
N ASP A 171 8.89 -25.60 -1.18
CA ASP A 171 8.05 -26.41 -0.29
C ASP A 171 8.23 -26.11 1.21
N GLN A 172 9.22 -25.30 1.57
CA GLN A 172 9.44 -24.82 2.93
C GLN A 172 8.43 -23.75 3.39
N ALA A 173 7.81 -22.99 2.48
CA ALA A 173 6.76 -22.02 2.86
C ALA A 173 5.40 -22.69 3.16
N ALA A 174 5.21 -23.94 2.80
CA ALA A 174 4.01 -24.70 3.10
C ALA A 174 4.03 -25.39 4.48
N MET A 175 5.20 -25.52 5.12
CA MET A 175 5.33 -26.11 6.46
C MET A 175 5.11 -25.11 7.60
N ASP A 176 5.46 -23.84 7.40
CA ASP A 176 5.27 -22.81 8.44
C ASP A 176 3.81 -22.39 8.65
N THR A 177 2.90 -22.80 7.78
CA THR A 177 1.47 -22.49 7.92
C THR A 177 0.67 -23.58 8.66
N GLN A 178 1.26 -24.74 8.96
CA GLN A 178 0.58 -25.85 9.65
C GLN A 178 0.92 -25.99 11.14
N GLU A 179 1.88 -25.25 11.67
CA GLU A 179 2.20 -25.31 13.12
C GLU A 179 1.49 -24.24 13.96
N GLY A 180 0.56 -23.47 13.39
CA GLY A 180 -0.20 -22.41 14.08
C GLY A 180 -1.60 -22.80 14.56
N GLU A 181 -2.12 -24.00 14.25
CA GLU A 181 -3.44 -24.46 14.70
C GLU A 181 -3.29 -25.58 15.76
N GLY A 182 -3.17 -25.21 17.01
CA GLY A 182 -3.23 -26.21 18.06
C GLY A 182 -2.79 -25.80 19.44
N GLN A 183 -3.35 -24.73 19.98
CA GLN A 183 -3.52 -24.61 21.44
C GLN A 183 -4.73 -23.72 21.73
N GLN A 184 -5.89 -24.33 21.87
CA GLN A 184 -7.01 -23.71 22.59
C GLN A 184 -6.59 -23.60 24.07
N PRO A 185 -6.74 -22.42 24.70
CA PRO A 185 -6.62 -22.35 26.14
C PRO A 185 -7.78 -23.12 26.79
N ALA A 186 -7.44 -24.02 27.71
CA ALA A 186 -8.40 -24.76 28.49
C ALA A 186 -9.28 -23.81 29.29
N ASP A 187 -10.59 -24.04 29.24
CA ASP A 187 -11.59 -23.35 30.06
C ASP A 187 -11.27 -23.60 31.55
N PRO A 188 -11.31 -22.53 32.38
CA PRO A 188 -11.20 -22.73 33.83
C PRO A 188 -12.45 -23.46 34.36
N GLN A 189 -12.24 -24.62 34.98
CA GLN A 189 -13.27 -25.36 35.71
C GLN A 189 -13.84 -24.46 36.83
N PRO A 190 -15.17 -24.50 37.08
CA PRO A 190 -15.78 -23.80 38.20
C PRO A 190 -15.32 -24.49 39.51
N ALA A 191 -14.78 -23.69 40.42
CA ALA A 191 -14.45 -24.15 41.78
C ALA A 191 -15.75 -24.48 42.57
N ASP A 192 -15.82 -25.66 43.15
CA ASP A 192 -16.84 -26.08 44.11
C ASP A 192 -16.87 -25.13 45.32
N PRO A 193 -18.05 -24.77 45.84
CA PRO A 193 -18.16 -24.01 47.07
C PRO A 193 -17.90 -24.93 48.26
N ALA A 194 -16.76 -24.73 48.94
CA ALA A 194 -16.52 -25.34 50.25
C ALA A 194 -17.48 -24.77 51.27
N VAL A 195 -18.24 -25.67 51.84
CA VAL A 195 -19.07 -25.50 53.04
C VAL A 195 -18.12 -25.39 54.23
N GLU A 196 -18.11 -24.28 54.92
CA GLU A 196 -17.66 -24.20 56.34
C GLU A 196 -18.79 -23.64 57.19
N GLU A 197 -19.46 -24.56 57.90
CA GLU A 197 -20.24 -24.32 59.11
C GLU A 197 -19.28 -24.11 60.31
N GLN A 198 -19.82 -23.42 61.28
CA GLN A 198 -19.41 -23.30 62.70
C GLN A 198 -18.48 -22.08 62.96
N GLY A 199 -18.76 -21.30 63.92
CA GLY A 199 -19.53 -21.44 65.14
C GLY A 199 -19.67 -20.10 65.89
N MET A 200 -20.64 -20.12 66.66
CA MET A 200 -21.13 -19.17 67.68
C MET A 200 -20.08 -18.64 68.68
N GLU A 201 -20.52 -17.52 69.29
CA GLU A 201 -20.24 -17.00 70.65
C GLU A 201 -19.18 -15.87 70.71
N HIS A 202 -19.57 -14.72 71.04
CA HIS A 202 -20.01 -13.91 72.14
C HIS A 202 -20.22 -12.44 71.67
#